data_1a6cd0acff23ed396a407cb9af6b9e72
#
_entry.id   1a6cd0acff23ed396a407cb9af6b9e72
#
_cell.length_a   1.000
_cell.length_b   1.000
_cell.length_c   1.000
_cell.angle_alpha   90.00
_cell.angle_beta   90.00
_cell.angle_gamma   90.00
#
_symmetry.space_group_name_H-M   'P 1'
#
loop_
_entity.id
_entity.type
_entity.pdbx_description
1 polymer ?
#
loop_
_entity_poly.entity_id
_entity_poly.type
_entity_poly.pdbx_seq_one_letter_code
_entity_poly.pdbx_strand_id
1 'polypeptide(L)'
;MAADVGAKAPDFTLMNQDREPVTLSEQLKKGPVVLAFMPAAFSGTCTTEMCTFRDSAAELDKMSATVLGITVDTFFALGAWRKAENMNMPLLSDFNKDVIRAYGVVNPDMIGLHDIAKRATFVVDTTGTIRHKEVLEDARNEPDYGKVKAALASL
;
A
#
# COMPACT_ATOMS: atom_id res chain seq x y z
N MET A 1 6.48 6.35 -17.79
CA MET A 1 7.54 6.49 -16.77
C MET A 1 7.24 5.54 -15.63
N ALA A 2 8.22 4.76 -15.26
CA ALA A 2 8.06 3.87 -14.12
C ALA A 2 8.05 4.67 -12.81
N ALA A 3 7.33 4.17 -11.81
CA ALA A 3 7.34 4.73 -10.47
C ALA A 3 8.60 4.26 -9.75
N ASP A 4 9.67 5.02 -9.84
CA ASP A 4 10.99 4.69 -9.28
C ASP A 4 11.42 5.66 -8.20
N VAL A 5 12.40 5.26 -7.39
CA VAL A 5 13.00 6.13 -6.38
C VAL A 5 13.54 7.40 -7.03
N GLY A 6 13.20 8.54 -6.48
CA GLY A 6 13.53 9.86 -7.00
C GLY A 6 12.50 10.44 -7.95
N ALA A 7 11.58 9.64 -8.47
CA ALA A 7 10.52 10.13 -9.34
C ALA A 7 9.30 10.57 -8.53
N LYS A 8 8.44 11.37 -9.16
CA LYS A 8 7.13 11.69 -8.57
C LYS A 8 6.25 10.45 -8.54
N ALA A 9 5.64 10.19 -7.40
CA ALA A 9 4.64 9.15 -7.27
C ALA A 9 3.40 9.56 -8.08
N PRO A 10 2.88 8.67 -8.95
CA PRO A 10 1.61 8.96 -9.63
C PRO A 10 0.51 9.23 -8.61
N ASP A 11 -0.15 10.37 -8.73
CA ASP A 11 -1.28 10.70 -7.85
C ASP A 11 -2.49 9.83 -8.20
N PHE A 12 -3.34 9.61 -7.22
CA PHE A 12 -4.55 8.83 -7.43
C PHE A 12 -5.62 9.18 -6.40
N THR A 13 -6.85 8.81 -6.72
CA THR A 13 -7.97 8.81 -5.80
C THR A 13 -8.63 7.45 -5.86
N LEU A 14 -8.68 6.76 -4.73
CA LEU A 14 -9.31 5.45 -4.60
C LEU A 14 -10.30 5.48 -3.44
N MET A 15 -11.34 4.65 -3.53
CA MET A 15 -12.30 4.48 -2.43
C MET A 15 -11.71 3.60 -1.34
N ASN A 16 -11.89 4.01 -0.10
CA ASN A 16 -11.50 3.20 1.05
C ASN A 16 -12.59 2.19 1.42
N GLN A 17 -12.37 1.44 2.50
CA GLN A 17 -13.28 0.42 3.02
C GLN A 17 -14.67 0.96 3.40
N ASP A 18 -14.80 2.26 3.61
CA ASP A 18 -16.06 2.92 3.95
C ASP A 18 -16.66 3.66 2.75
N ARG A 19 -16.14 3.43 1.56
CA ARG A 19 -16.56 4.06 0.30
C ARG A 19 -16.38 5.58 0.31
N GLU A 20 -15.33 6.03 0.98
CA GLU A 20 -14.92 7.44 0.99
C GLU A 20 -13.68 7.60 0.11
N PRO A 21 -13.57 8.68 -0.69
CA PRO A 21 -12.41 8.89 -1.55
C PRO A 21 -11.18 9.25 -0.73
N VAL A 22 -10.05 8.63 -1.10
CA VAL A 22 -8.74 8.92 -0.52
C VAL A 22 -7.81 9.29 -1.65
N THR A 23 -7.23 10.49 -1.59
CA THR A 23 -6.32 11.01 -2.60
C THR A 23 -4.92 11.07 -2.02
N LEU A 24 -3.93 10.51 -2.75
CA LEU A 24 -2.54 10.47 -2.26
C LEU A 24 -2.02 11.87 -1.95
N SER A 25 -2.18 12.82 -2.85
CA SER A 25 -1.69 14.19 -2.65
C SER A 25 -2.30 14.86 -1.42
N GLU A 26 -3.54 14.55 -1.08
CA GLU A 26 -4.17 15.06 0.15
C GLU A 26 -3.57 14.40 1.40
N GLN A 27 -3.29 13.10 1.34
CA GLN A 27 -2.65 12.40 2.46
C GLN A 27 -1.24 12.93 2.73
N LEU A 28 -0.50 13.27 1.69
CA LEU A 28 0.86 13.80 1.81
C LEU A 28 0.94 15.15 2.53
N LYS A 29 -0.14 15.88 2.60
CA LYS A 29 -0.22 17.14 3.39
C LYS A 29 -0.09 16.88 4.89
N LYS A 30 -0.39 15.67 5.33
CA LYS A 30 -0.34 15.27 6.75
C LYS A 30 1.00 14.64 7.14
N GLY A 31 1.77 14.16 6.18
CA GLY A 31 3.04 13.48 6.40
C GLY A 31 3.36 12.50 5.29
N PRO A 32 4.48 11.78 5.41
CA PRO A 32 4.84 10.77 4.42
C PRO A 32 3.83 9.61 4.41
N VAL A 33 3.76 8.92 3.28
CA VAL A 33 2.82 7.81 3.07
C VAL A 33 3.58 6.56 2.68
N VAL A 34 3.20 5.44 3.29
CA VAL A 34 3.63 4.10 2.86
C VAL A 34 2.51 3.51 2.04
N LEU A 35 2.79 3.20 0.78
CA LEU A 35 1.87 2.49 -0.10
C LEU A 35 2.20 1.01 -0.04
N ALA A 36 1.27 0.19 0.42
CA ALA A 36 1.42 -1.25 0.53
C ALA A 36 0.48 -1.94 -0.45
N PHE A 37 0.99 -2.22 -1.65
CA PHE A 37 0.26 -3.00 -2.66
C PHE A 37 0.31 -4.48 -2.30
N MET A 38 -0.82 -5.17 -2.41
CA MET A 38 -0.95 -6.58 -2.03
C MET A 38 -1.84 -7.33 -3.01
N PRO A 39 -1.58 -8.65 -3.19
CA PRO A 39 -2.36 -9.46 -4.14
C PRO A 39 -3.84 -9.58 -3.82
N ALA A 40 -4.21 -9.89 -2.58
CA ALA A 40 -5.61 -10.18 -2.26
C ALA A 40 -5.89 -10.09 -0.76
N ALA A 41 -7.04 -9.51 -0.43
CA ALA A 41 -7.58 -9.51 0.93
C ALA A 41 -7.74 -10.96 1.43
N PHE A 42 -7.60 -11.14 2.73
CA PHE A 42 -7.72 -12.42 3.44
C PHE A 42 -6.64 -13.46 3.12
N SER A 43 -5.69 -13.19 2.20
CA SER A 43 -4.58 -14.11 1.99
C SER A 43 -3.64 -14.08 3.20
N GLY A 44 -2.94 -15.20 3.46
CA GLY A 44 -2.13 -15.35 4.68
C GLY A 44 -1.03 -14.31 4.81
N THR A 45 -0.21 -14.15 3.79
CA THR A 45 0.91 -13.20 3.82
C THR A 45 0.43 -11.74 3.84
N CYS A 46 -0.65 -11.43 3.12
CA CYS A 46 -1.23 -10.08 3.14
C CYS A 46 -1.76 -9.73 4.53
N THR A 47 -2.41 -10.68 5.20
CA THR A 47 -2.89 -10.50 6.57
C THR A 47 -1.74 -10.27 7.53
N THR A 48 -0.67 -11.06 7.43
CA THR A 48 0.54 -10.88 8.24
C THR A 48 1.16 -9.50 8.02
N GLU A 49 1.26 -9.05 6.78
CA GLU A 49 1.80 -7.74 6.45
C GLU A 49 0.98 -6.61 7.10
N MET A 50 -0.33 -6.63 6.92
CA MET A 50 -1.19 -5.59 7.48
C MET A 50 -1.21 -5.61 9.01
N CYS A 51 -1.18 -6.77 9.62
CA CYS A 51 -1.09 -6.88 11.07
C CYS A 51 0.25 -6.37 11.60
N THR A 52 1.35 -6.58 10.85
CA THR A 52 2.66 -6.04 11.21
C THR A 52 2.65 -4.51 11.18
N PHE A 53 2.08 -3.89 10.16
CA PHE A 53 1.92 -2.44 10.12
C PHE A 53 0.97 -1.94 11.22
N ARG A 54 -0.12 -2.63 11.47
CA ARG A 54 -1.04 -2.32 12.58
C ARG A 54 -0.30 -2.26 13.92
N ASP A 55 0.52 -3.28 14.18
CA ASP A 55 1.25 -3.39 15.45
C ASP A 55 2.42 -2.39 15.55
N SER A 56 2.80 -1.76 14.44
CA SER A 56 3.81 -0.70 14.37
C SER A 56 3.22 0.70 14.45
N ALA A 57 1.93 0.85 14.74
CA ALA A 57 1.23 2.13 14.67
C ALA A 57 1.89 3.24 15.50
N ALA A 58 2.31 2.93 16.73
CA ALA A 58 2.94 3.93 17.60
C ALA A 58 4.25 4.48 17.01
N GLU A 59 5.05 3.60 16.39
CA GLU A 59 6.31 3.99 15.76
C GLU A 59 6.06 4.81 14.50
N LEU A 60 5.08 4.40 13.69
CA LEU A 60 4.69 5.13 12.48
C LEU A 60 4.11 6.50 12.82
N ASP A 61 3.30 6.60 13.85
CA ASP A 61 2.71 7.87 14.30
C ASP A 61 3.78 8.87 14.73
N LYS A 62 4.87 8.41 15.35
CA LYS A 62 6.00 9.29 15.71
C LYS A 62 6.66 9.92 14.49
N MET A 63 6.58 9.27 13.34
CA MET A 63 7.11 9.76 12.07
C MET A 63 6.04 10.45 11.22
N SER A 64 4.83 10.62 11.76
CA SER A 64 3.66 11.16 11.06
C SER A 64 3.33 10.40 9.78
N ALA A 65 3.70 9.12 9.71
CA ALA A 65 3.52 8.29 8.53
C ALA A 65 2.14 7.63 8.52
N THR A 66 1.51 7.61 7.35
CA THR A 66 0.27 6.90 7.10
C THR A 66 0.53 5.70 6.20
N VAL A 67 0.02 4.54 6.55
CA VAL A 67 0.04 3.36 5.69
C VAL A 67 -1.28 3.27 4.95
N LEU A 68 -1.22 3.12 3.64
CA LEU A 68 -2.37 2.84 2.78
C LEU A 68 -2.20 1.45 2.18
N GLY A 69 -3.07 0.51 2.56
CA GLY A 69 -3.09 -0.81 1.96
C GLY A 69 -3.91 -0.79 0.67
N ILE A 70 -3.39 -1.34 -0.41
CA ILE A 70 -4.04 -1.28 -1.73
C ILE A 70 -4.12 -2.68 -2.33
N THR A 71 -5.33 -3.10 -2.69
CA THR A 71 -5.57 -4.34 -3.44
C THR A 71 -6.55 -4.07 -4.57
N VAL A 72 -6.76 -5.06 -5.43
CA VAL A 72 -7.80 -4.99 -6.47
C VAL A 72 -9.14 -5.57 -6.01
N ASP A 73 -9.27 -5.90 -4.73
CA ASP A 73 -10.53 -6.34 -4.15
C ASP A 73 -11.54 -5.19 -4.11
N THR A 74 -12.82 -5.53 -4.01
CA THR A 74 -13.85 -4.51 -3.79
C THR A 74 -13.70 -3.91 -2.40
N PHE A 75 -14.17 -2.67 -2.22
CA PHE A 75 -14.18 -2.07 -0.88
C PHE A 75 -15.05 -2.84 0.12
N PHE A 76 -16.04 -3.62 -0.35
CA PHE A 76 -16.80 -4.51 0.52
C PHE A 76 -15.93 -5.59 1.16
N ALA A 77 -15.12 -6.25 0.34
CA ALA A 77 -14.17 -7.27 0.84
C ALA A 77 -13.13 -6.62 1.76
N LEU A 78 -12.62 -5.44 1.41
CA LEU A 78 -11.66 -4.72 2.24
C LEU A 78 -12.24 -4.31 3.59
N GLY A 79 -13.50 -3.90 3.63
CA GLY A 79 -14.18 -3.58 4.88
C GLY A 79 -14.31 -4.77 5.81
N ALA A 80 -14.69 -5.92 5.26
CA ALA A 80 -14.79 -7.16 6.02
C ALA A 80 -13.43 -7.62 6.56
N TRP A 81 -12.39 -7.53 5.73
CA TRP A 81 -11.03 -7.92 6.11
C TRP A 81 -10.47 -7.02 7.21
N ARG A 82 -10.64 -5.71 7.04
CA ARG A 82 -10.20 -4.71 8.03
C ARG A 82 -10.83 -4.95 9.39
N LYS A 83 -12.12 -5.24 9.40
CA LYS A 83 -12.87 -5.53 10.63
C LYS A 83 -12.43 -6.84 11.28
N ALA A 84 -12.28 -7.90 10.48
CA ALA A 84 -11.88 -9.22 10.96
C ALA A 84 -10.51 -9.20 11.66
N GLU A 85 -9.57 -8.40 11.14
CA GLU A 85 -8.20 -8.32 11.65
C GLU A 85 -7.96 -7.09 12.53
N ASN A 86 -9.00 -6.33 12.82
CA ASN A 86 -8.91 -5.13 13.66
C ASN A 86 -7.82 -4.16 13.17
N MET A 87 -7.77 -3.91 11.87
CA MET A 87 -6.79 -3.01 11.26
C MET A 87 -7.12 -1.56 11.55
N ASN A 88 -6.08 -0.72 11.63
CA ASN A 88 -6.19 0.70 11.92
C ASN A 88 -5.83 1.62 10.74
N MET A 89 -5.33 1.05 9.63
CA MET A 89 -4.99 1.83 8.44
C MET A 89 -6.13 1.78 7.41
N PRO A 90 -6.22 2.78 6.53
CA PRO A 90 -7.14 2.71 5.40
C PRO A 90 -6.75 1.60 4.43
N LEU A 91 -7.75 0.91 3.89
CA LEU A 91 -7.58 -0.05 2.81
C LEU A 91 -8.28 0.49 1.57
N LEU A 92 -7.55 0.58 0.46
CA LEU A 92 -8.02 1.22 -0.77
C LEU A 92 -8.28 0.18 -1.85
N SER A 93 -9.39 0.35 -2.56
CA SER A 93 -9.78 -0.54 -3.64
C SER A 93 -9.31 -0.02 -4.98
N ASP A 94 -8.35 -0.71 -5.60
CA ASP A 94 -7.97 -0.49 -6.98
C ASP A 94 -8.64 -1.53 -7.90
N PHE A 95 -9.94 -1.72 -7.72
CA PHE A 95 -10.72 -2.71 -8.45
C PHE A 95 -10.56 -2.56 -9.96
N ASN A 96 -10.47 -1.34 -10.45
CA ASN A 96 -10.31 -1.04 -11.88
C ASN A 96 -8.86 -1.13 -12.36
N LYS A 97 -7.90 -1.38 -11.47
CA LYS A 97 -6.49 -1.67 -11.78
C LYS A 97 -5.69 -0.51 -12.36
N ASP A 98 -6.22 0.70 -12.30
CA ASP A 98 -5.53 1.88 -12.85
C ASP A 98 -4.27 2.23 -12.08
N VAL A 99 -4.30 2.10 -10.76
CA VAL A 99 -3.17 2.49 -9.90
C VAL A 99 -2.05 1.45 -9.96
N ILE A 100 -2.38 0.16 -9.92
CA ILE A 100 -1.34 -0.87 -10.06
C ILE A 100 -0.63 -0.78 -11.40
N ARG A 101 -1.34 -0.37 -12.46
CA ARG A 101 -0.74 -0.13 -13.78
C ARG A 101 0.18 1.09 -13.75
N ALA A 102 -0.29 2.18 -13.16
CA ALA A 102 0.50 3.42 -13.05
C ALA A 102 1.80 3.20 -12.27
N TYR A 103 1.78 2.36 -11.26
CA TYR A 103 2.95 2.05 -10.45
C TYR A 103 3.80 0.88 -10.99
N GLY A 104 3.37 0.23 -12.07
CA GLY A 104 4.13 -0.86 -12.67
C GLY A 104 4.18 -2.12 -11.80
N VAL A 105 3.15 -2.37 -11.01
CA VAL A 105 3.11 -3.48 -10.06
C VAL A 105 2.01 -4.51 -10.39
N VAL A 106 1.72 -4.67 -11.66
CA VAL A 106 0.76 -5.68 -12.13
C VAL A 106 1.40 -7.06 -12.14
N ASN A 107 0.76 -8.01 -11.48
CA ASN A 107 1.06 -9.42 -11.63
C ASN A 107 0.08 -10.00 -12.66
N PRO A 108 0.54 -10.39 -13.85
CA PRO A 108 -0.36 -10.84 -14.90
C PRO A 108 -1.08 -12.15 -14.58
N ASP A 109 -0.46 -13.01 -13.77
CA ASP A 109 -1.05 -14.28 -13.36
C ASP A 109 -0.46 -14.77 -12.05
N MET A 110 -1.31 -14.86 -11.03
CA MET A 110 -0.97 -15.52 -9.77
C MET A 110 -2.02 -16.58 -9.50
N ILE A 111 -1.65 -17.85 -9.66
CA ILE A 111 -2.51 -19.02 -9.48
C ILE A 111 -3.88 -18.88 -10.17
N GLY A 112 -3.87 -18.35 -11.40
CA GLY A 112 -5.09 -18.15 -12.19
C GLY A 112 -5.80 -16.82 -11.97
N LEU A 113 -5.32 -15.98 -11.04
CA LEU A 113 -5.84 -14.62 -10.85
C LEU A 113 -5.06 -13.67 -11.76
N HIS A 114 -5.75 -13.07 -12.71
CA HIS A 114 -5.13 -12.22 -13.72
C HIS A 114 -5.13 -10.75 -13.31
N ASP A 115 -4.00 -10.08 -13.58
CA ASP A 115 -3.85 -8.63 -13.39
C ASP A 115 -4.19 -8.17 -11.98
N ILE A 116 -3.66 -8.85 -10.99
CA ILE A 116 -3.73 -8.41 -9.60
C ILE A 116 -2.43 -7.70 -9.22
N ALA A 117 -2.37 -7.11 -8.04
CA ALA A 117 -1.17 -6.41 -7.60
C ALA A 117 -0.07 -7.41 -7.22
N LYS A 118 1.18 -7.08 -7.57
CA LYS A 118 2.35 -7.66 -6.91
C LYS A 118 2.39 -7.14 -5.48
N ARG A 119 3.07 -7.87 -4.58
CA ARG A 119 3.39 -7.31 -3.28
C ARG A 119 4.49 -6.27 -3.46
N ALA A 120 4.16 -5.02 -3.22
CA ALA A 120 5.08 -3.91 -3.44
C ALA A 120 4.88 -2.83 -2.38
N THR A 121 5.98 -2.23 -1.93
CA THR A 121 5.95 -1.17 -0.93
C THR A 121 6.67 0.05 -1.47
N PHE A 122 6.04 1.21 -1.34
CA PHE A 122 6.62 2.49 -1.69
C PHE A 122 6.54 3.42 -0.49
N VAL A 123 7.60 4.18 -0.24
CA VAL A 123 7.56 5.30 0.70
C VAL A 123 7.60 6.58 -0.11
N VAL A 124 6.61 7.44 0.09
CA VAL A 124 6.45 8.72 -0.61
C VAL A 124 6.57 9.84 0.41
N ASP A 125 7.46 10.80 0.15
CA ASP A 125 7.63 11.96 1.03
C ASP A 125 6.55 13.03 0.79
N THR A 126 6.54 14.05 1.63
CA THR A 126 5.52 15.11 1.57
C THR A 126 5.59 15.96 0.29
N THR A 127 6.68 15.87 -0.47
CA THR A 127 6.78 16.53 -1.78
C THR A 127 6.23 15.67 -2.92
N GLY A 128 5.80 14.44 -2.62
CA GLY A 128 5.31 13.50 -3.62
C GLY A 128 6.40 12.68 -4.29
N THR A 129 7.62 12.70 -3.74
CA THR A 129 8.75 11.96 -4.31
C THR A 129 8.88 10.59 -3.67
N ILE A 130 9.07 9.57 -4.49
CA ILE A 130 9.30 8.20 -4.03
C ILE A 130 10.70 8.12 -3.41
N ARG A 131 10.78 7.68 -2.16
CA ARG A 131 12.04 7.55 -1.41
C ARG A 131 12.45 6.11 -1.16
N HIS A 132 11.52 5.17 -1.31
CA HIS A 132 11.78 3.75 -1.18
C HIS A 132 10.84 2.99 -2.09
N LYS A 133 11.36 1.92 -2.68
CA LYS A 133 10.59 1.01 -3.53
C LYS A 133 11.09 -0.40 -3.34
N GLU A 134 10.18 -1.32 -3.05
CA GLU A 134 10.45 -2.75 -3.06
C GLU A 134 9.31 -3.46 -3.77
N VAL A 135 9.62 -4.22 -4.81
CA VAL A 135 8.64 -5.04 -5.54
C VAL A 135 9.07 -6.49 -5.41
N LEU A 136 8.22 -7.33 -4.83
CA LEU A 136 8.50 -8.73 -4.60
C LEU A 136 7.88 -9.57 -5.71
N GLU A 137 8.71 -10.32 -6.43
CA GLU A 137 8.24 -11.23 -7.47
C GLU A 137 7.56 -12.47 -6.87
N ASP A 138 7.96 -12.87 -5.67
CA ASP A 138 7.32 -13.96 -4.93
C ASP A 138 6.40 -13.38 -3.85
N ALA A 139 5.11 -13.49 -4.07
CA ALA A 139 4.09 -12.92 -3.17
C ALA A 139 4.01 -13.64 -1.81
N ARG A 140 4.74 -14.74 -1.63
CA ARG A 140 4.82 -15.44 -0.34
C ARG A 140 5.78 -14.75 0.63
N ASN A 141 6.63 -13.86 0.14
CA ASN A 141 7.56 -13.11 0.96
C ASN A 141 6.90 -11.83 1.50
N GLU A 142 7.28 -11.44 2.71
CA GLU A 142 6.87 -10.18 3.31
C GLU A 142 7.81 -9.05 2.90
N PRO A 143 7.35 -7.78 2.94
CA PRO A 143 8.25 -6.65 2.70
C PRO A 143 9.31 -6.53 3.77
N ASP A 144 10.39 -5.82 3.47
CA ASP A 144 11.42 -5.48 4.44
C ASP A 144 10.98 -4.27 5.26
N TYR A 145 10.34 -4.54 6.37
CA TYR A 145 9.80 -3.50 7.27
C TYR A 145 10.90 -2.57 7.82
N GLY A 146 12.09 -3.11 8.04
CA GLY A 146 13.23 -2.32 8.53
C GLY A 146 13.64 -1.26 7.53
N LYS A 147 13.66 -1.59 6.24
CA LYS A 147 13.96 -0.62 5.18
C LYS A 147 12.88 0.44 5.04
N VAL A 148 11.61 0.07 5.22
CA VAL A 148 10.50 1.04 5.24
C VAL A 148 10.70 2.05 6.37
N LYS A 149 10.97 1.56 7.58
CA LYS A 149 11.20 2.41 8.76
C LYS A 149 12.43 3.29 8.59
N ALA A 150 13.51 2.74 8.04
CA ALA A 150 14.74 3.50 7.77
C ALA A 150 14.50 4.62 6.76
N ALA A 151 13.73 4.34 5.70
CA ALA A 151 13.37 5.35 4.70
C ALA A 151 12.55 6.48 5.34
N LEU A 152 11.57 6.15 6.17
CA LEU A 152 10.76 7.14 6.89
C LEU A 152 11.62 7.98 7.85
N ALA A 153 12.53 7.35 8.59
CA ALA A 153 13.39 8.03 9.55
C ALA A 153 14.38 8.99 8.87
N SER A 154 14.67 8.80 7.60
CA SER A 154 15.60 9.64 6.84
C SER A 154 14.95 10.89 6.20
N LEU A 155 13.65 11.04 6.33
CA LEU A 155 12.92 12.16 5.72
C LEU A 155 12.96 13.45 6.54
#